data_c60a20869bc607933f0996769be9f0b2
#
_entry.id   c60a20869bc607933f0996769be9f0b2
#
_cell.length_a   1.000
_cell.length_b   1.000
_cell.length_c   1.000
_cell.angle_alpha   90.00
_cell.angle_beta   90.00
_cell.angle_gamma   90.00
#
_symmetry.space_group_name_H-M   'P 1'
#
loop_
_entity.id
_entity.type
_entity.pdbx_description
1 polymer ?
#
loop_
_entity_poly.entity_id
_entity_poly.type
_entity_poly.pdbx_seq_one_letter_code
_entity_poly.pdbx_strand_id
1 'polypeptide(L)'
;MTEHFHAITWLDHREARIFHFNAEEVEREVVRAHGAGRHVQHKANVTGAGHKGIDKAYFDAVAAALDHTGAILLTGPGHAKLEFRHYLEQHHPQLLARVSGIESLDHPTEPQLVALARKFFKADDRMHAQR
;
A
#
# COMPACT_ATOMS: atom_id res chain seq x y z
N MET A 1 -2.34 0.32 -24.23
CA MET A 1 -2.49 -0.13 -23.00
C MET A 1 -2.61 0.91 -22.02
N THR A 2 -3.54 0.81 -21.27
CA THR A 2 -3.82 1.89 -20.36
C THR A 2 -3.46 1.55 -18.95
N GLU A 3 -2.56 0.61 -18.79
CA GLU A 3 -2.20 0.27 -17.45
C GLU A 3 -1.51 1.39 -16.75
N HIS A 4 -1.79 1.50 -15.50
CA HIS A 4 -1.17 2.49 -14.66
C HIS A 4 0.06 1.84 -14.04
N PHE A 5 1.22 2.19 -14.57
CA PHE A 5 2.45 1.55 -14.17
C PHE A 5 2.82 1.86 -12.71
N HIS A 6 2.46 3.02 -12.22
CA HIS A 6 2.86 3.46 -10.88
C HIS A 6 1.70 3.45 -9.92
N ALA A 7 1.98 3.17 -8.65
CA ALA A 7 0.98 3.28 -7.61
C ALA A 7 1.59 3.77 -6.33
N ILE A 8 0.79 4.47 -5.54
CA ILE A 8 1.14 4.76 -4.17
C ILE A 8 0.09 4.11 -3.30
N THR A 9 0.55 3.49 -2.22
CA THR A 9 -0.30 2.85 -1.24
C THR A 9 -0.07 3.51 0.10
N TRP A 10 -1.14 4.01 0.70
CA TRP A 10 -1.10 4.48 2.07
C TRP A 10 -1.88 3.47 2.90
N LEU A 11 -1.25 2.86 3.89
CA LEU A 11 -1.98 1.87 4.67
C LEU A 11 -1.65 1.96 6.14
N ASP A 12 -2.66 1.64 6.94
CA ASP A 12 -2.47 1.36 8.34
C ASP A 12 -3.07 -0.01 8.59
N HIS A 13 -3.35 -0.34 9.84
CA HIS A 13 -3.87 -1.68 10.15
C HIS A 13 -5.33 -1.84 9.81
N ARG A 14 -6.01 -0.77 9.40
CA ARG A 14 -7.45 -0.79 9.17
C ARG A 14 -7.82 -0.67 7.71
N GLU A 15 -7.05 0.06 6.95
CA GLU A 15 -7.39 0.24 5.54
C GLU A 15 -6.15 0.61 4.75
N ALA A 16 -6.22 0.33 3.47
CA ALA A 16 -5.21 0.76 2.52
C ALA A 16 -5.88 1.57 1.44
N ARG A 17 -5.32 2.72 1.12
CA ARG A 17 -5.77 3.56 0.04
C ARG A 17 -4.74 3.45 -1.06
N ILE A 18 -5.18 3.02 -2.22
CA ILE A 18 -4.28 2.73 -3.31
C ILE A 18 -4.65 3.61 -4.48
N PHE A 19 -3.66 4.29 -5.03
CA PHE A 19 -3.87 5.17 -6.16
C PHE A 19 -2.95 4.69 -7.27
N HIS A 20 -3.55 4.19 -8.33
CA HIS A 20 -2.84 3.79 -9.54
C HIS A 20 -2.87 4.95 -10.49
N PHE A 21 -1.75 5.29 -11.09
CA PHE A 21 -1.76 6.49 -11.92
C PHE A 21 -0.76 6.38 -13.06
N ASN A 22 -1.05 7.18 -14.07
CA ASN A 22 -0.08 7.44 -15.12
C ASN A 22 0.01 8.96 -15.25
N ALA A 23 0.54 9.45 -16.35
CA ALA A 23 0.75 10.89 -16.48
C ALA A 23 -0.55 11.68 -16.42
N GLU A 24 -1.66 11.06 -16.77
CA GLU A 24 -2.90 11.78 -16.95
C GLU A 24 -4.03 11.36 -16.05
N GLU A 25 -4.00 10.13 -15.59
CA GLU A 25 -5.15 9.57 -14.89
C GLU A 25 -4.76 9.02 -13.53
N VAL A 26 -5.73 9.01 -12.64
CA VAL A 26 -5.57 8.40 -11.33
C VAL A 26 -6.80 7.54 -11.09
N GLU A 27 -6.55 6.29 -10.73
CA GLU A 27 -7.62 5.40 -10.28
C GLU A 27 -7.38 5.09 -8.82
N ARG A 28 -8.45 5.06 -8.06
CA ARG A 28 -8.33 4.85 -6.63
C ARG A 28 -9.08 3.61 -6.20
N GLU A 29 -8.56 2.98 -5.19
CA GLU A 29 -9.14 1.78 -4.64
C GLU A 29 -8.89 1.78 -3.14
N VAL A 30 -9.87 1.32 -2.37
CA VAL A 30 -9.71 1.21 -0.93
C VAL A 30 -9.91 -0.25 -0.54
N VAL A 31 -8.98 -0.77 0.23
CA VAL A 31 -9.08 -2.12 0.77
C VAL A 31 -9.18 -1.98 2.27
N ARG A 32 -10.15 -2.61 2.90
CA ARG A 32 -10.34 -2.51 4.33
C ARG A 32 -10.05 -3.82 5.00
N ALA A 33 -9.44 -3.72 6.18
CA ALA A 33 -9.17 -4.90 6.95
C ALA A 33 -10.48 -5.54 7.35
N HIS A 34 -10.48 -6.85 7.41
CA HIS A 34 -11.68 -7.57 7.78
C HIS A 34 -12.10 -7.16 9.18
N GLY A 35 -13.32 -6.78 9.35
CA GLY A 35 -13.80 -6.31 10.63
C GLY A 35 -13.61 -4.84 10.88
N ALA A 36 -12.87 -4.14 10.03
CA ALA A 36 -12.70 -2.72 10.25
C ALA A 36 -14.06 -2.04 10.14
N GLY A 37 -14.36 -1.18 11.09
CA GLY A 37 -15.65 -0.50 11.10
C GLY A 37 -16.76 -1.22 11.79
N ARG A 38 -16.58 -2.47 12.21
CA ARG A 38 -17.56 -3.19 12.93
C ARG A 38 -17.23 -3.20 14.33
N HIS A 39 -17.66 -3.52 15.11
CA HIS A 39 -17.37 -3.53 16.39
C HIS A 39 -16.89 -4.72 16.90
N VAL A 40 -16.61 -5.14 16.86
CA VAL A 40 -16.24 -5.99 17.16
C VAL A 40 -15.72 -6.47 17.98
N GLN A 41 -16.02 -6.73 18.32
CA GLN A 41 -15.76 -7.17 18.99
C GLN A 41 -15.03 -7.85 19.23
N HIS A 42 -15.08 -8.25 19.39
CA HIS A 42 -14.57 -8.95 19.58
C HIS A 42 -13.59 -9.17 19.80
N LYS A 43 -13.54 -9.09 19.93
CA LYS A 43 -12.75 -9.47 20.07
C LYS A 43 -11.92 -9.40 20.51
N ALA A 44 -12.28 -9.32 20.95
CA ALA A 44 -11.64 -9.41 21.30
C ALA A 44 -10.87 -9.88 21.41
N ASN A 45 -11.13 -10.19 21.41
CA ASN A 45 -10.52 -10.80 21.50
C ASN A 45 -9.61 -10.96 21.39
N VAL A 46 -9.92 -10.82 21.22
CA VAL A 46 -9.18 -11.12 21.04
C VAL A 46 -8.23 -11.03 21.36
N THR A 47 -8.18 -10.88 21.76
CA THR A 47 -7.44 -10.85 22.09
C THR A 47 -6.36 -10.91 22.00
N GLY A 48 -6.29 -10.98 22.27
CA GLY A 48 -5.28 -10.91 22.35
C GLY A 48 -4.49 -11.19 21.54
N ALA A 49 -4.66 -11.57 21.20
CA ALA A 49 -4.03 -11.75 20.39
C ALA A 49 -3.74 -11.08 19.57
N GLY A 50 -4.02 -10.75 19.62
CA GLY A 50 -3.88 -10.22 18.90
C GLY A 50 -3.04 -9.58 18.56
N HIS A 51 -2.89 -9.38 18.74
CA HIS A 51 -2.24 -8.64 18.36
C HIS A 51 -1.45 -8.88 17.61
N LYS A 52 -1.38 -9.17 17.47
CA LYS A 52 -0.72 -9.39 16.84
C LYS A 52 -0.81 -9.64 15.75
N GLY A 53 -1.55 -9.28 15.63
CA GLY A 53 -1.51 -10.09 14.56
C GLY A 53 -1.68 -9.48 13.27
N ILE A 54 -1.13 -10.15 12.32
CA ILE A 54 -1.22 -9.73 10.94
C ILE A 54 -2.54 -10.21 10.39
N ASP A 55 -3.25 -9.31 9.74
CA ASP A 55 -4.47 -9.68 9.03
C ASP A 55 -4.07 -10.14 7.63
N LYS A 56 -3.91 -11.43 7.47
CA LYS A 56 -3.41 -11.98 6.21
C LYS A 56 -4.37 -11.73 5.06
N ALA A 57 -5.66 -11.84 5.32
CA ALA A 57 -6.64 -11.62 4.26
C ALA A 57 -6.57 -10.16 3.78
N TYR A 58 -6.39 -9.24 4.71
CA TYR A 58 -6.25 -7.85 4.37
C TYR A 58 -4.98 -7.61 3.53
N PHE A 59 -3.87 -8.14 3.99
CA PHE A 59 -2.63 -7.96 3.25
C PHE A 59 -2.66 -8.63 1.89
N ASP A 60 -3.28 -9.80 1.80
CA ASP A 60 -3.44 -10.44 0.49
C ASP A 60 -4.31 -9.61 -0.43
N ALA A 61 -5.35 -8.99 0.09
CA ALA A 61 -6.21 -8.14 -0.74
C ALA A 61 -5.46 -6.90 -1.23
N VAL A 62 -4.62 -6.32 -0.38
CA VAL A 62 -3.81 -5.18 -0.81
C VAL A 62 -2.82 -5.62 -1.88
N ALA A 63 -2.20 -6.77 -1.69
CA ALA A 63 -1.26 -7.29 -2.68
C ALA A 63 -1.97 -7.54 -4.01
N ALA A 64 -3.18 -8.08 -3.97
CA ALA A 64 -3.93 -8.33 -5.19
C ALA A 64 -4.25 -7.02 -5.91
N ALA A 65 -4.57 -5.99 -5.15
CA ALA A 65 -4.87 -4.69 -5.75
C ALA A 65 -3.64 -4.07 -6.42
N LEU A 66 -2.45 -4.47 -6.00
CA LEU A 66 -1.22 -3.94 -6.56
C LEU A 66 -0.59 -4.85 -7.61
N ASP A 67 -1.22 -5.95 -7.91
CA ASP A 67 -0.58 -7.02 -8.68
C ASP A 67 -0.12 -6.59 -10.06
N HIS A 68 -0.84 -5.67 -10.69
CA HIS A 68 -0.50 -5.24 -12.05
C HIS A 68 0.38 -4.00 -12.08
N THR A 69 0.85 -3.56 -10.93
CA THR A 69 1.62 -2.33 -10.83
C THR A 69 3.09 -2.61 -11.06
N GLY A 70 3.75 -1.76 -11.81
CA GLY A 70 5.18 -1.94 -12.07
C GLY A 70 6.08 -1.30 -11.05
N ALA A 71 5.62 -0.25 -10.37
CA ALA A 71 6.42 0.43 -9.35
C ALA A 71 5.49 0.96 -8.28
N ILE A 72 5.85 0.77 -7.02
CA ILE A 72 4.98 1.05 -5.90
C ILE A 72 5.72 1.90 -4.88
N LEU A 73 5.08 2.97 -4.42
CA LEU A 73 5.56 3.72 -3.27
C LEU A 73 4.67 3.33 -2.09
N LEU A 74 5.28 2.78 -1.06
CA LEU A 74 4.55 2.26 0.10
C LEU A 74 4.63 3.28 1.21
N THR A 75 3.50 3.72 1.71
CA THR A 75 3.47 4.76 2.73
C THR A 75 2.48 4.42 3.83
N GLY A 76 2.52 5.19 4.89
CA GLY A 76 1.58 5.08 5.98
C GLY A 76 2.21 5.48 7.30
N PRO A 77 1.39 5.61 8.33
CA PRO A 77 1.90 5.94 9.65
C PRO A 77 2.31 4.66 10.37
N GLY A 78 3.18 4.74 11.31
CA GLY A 78 3.47 3.62 12.17
C GLY A 78 4.05 2.42 11.44
N HIS A 79 3.74 1.24 11.92
CA HIS A 79 4.41 0.02 11.52
C HIS A 79 3.69 -0.83 10.50
N ALA A 80 2.44 -0.52 10.20
CA ALA A 80 1.68 -1.38 9.29
C ALA A 80 2.37 -1.55 7.94
N LYS A 81 2.97 -0.47 7.41
CA LYS A 81 3.65 -0.56 6.13
C LYS A 81 4.86 -1.50 6.19
N LEU A 82 5.54 -1.53 7.32
CA LEU A 82 6.68 -2.42 7.47
C LEU A 82 6.23 -3.86 7.64
N GLU A 83 5.12 -4.07 8.32
CA GLU A 83 4.55 -5.40 8.44
C GLU A 83 4.08 -5.90 7.07
N PHE A 84 3.49 -5.01 6.28
CA PHE A 84 3.07 -5.38 4.94
C PHE A 84 4.27 -5.72 4.08
N ARG A 85 5.34 -4.92 4.17
CA ARG A 85 6.55 -5.22 3.44
C ARG A 85 7.09 -6.61 3.81
N HIS A 86 7.12 -6.89 5.11
CA HIS A 86 7.58 -8.21 5.56
C HIS A 86 6.68 -9.32 5.03
N TYR A 87 5.37 -9.07 5.04
CA TYR A 87 4.43 -10.05 4.51
C TYR A 87 4.68 -10.31 3.03
N LEU A 88 4.96 -9.26 2.26
CA LEU A 88 5.29 -9.43 0.85
C LEU A 88 6.54 -10.26 0.67
N GLU A 89 7.52 -10.05 1.52
CA GLU A 89 8.75 -10.81 1.46
C GLU A 89 8.48 -12.29 1.62
N GLN A 90 7.55 -12.65 2.48
CA GLN A 90 7.23 -14.04 2.76
C GLN A 90 6.30 -14.66 1.73
N HIS A 91 5.39 -13.89 1.18
CA HIS A 91 4.29 -14.46 0.40
C HIS A 91 4.17 -13.93 -1.01
N HIS A 92 4.71 -12.76 -1.29
CA HIS A 92 4.59 -12.14 -2.61
C HIS A 92 5.90 -11.48 -3.00
N PRO A 93 6.98 -12.28 -3.10
CA PRO A 93 8.29 -11.65 -3.33
C PRO A 93 8.41 -10.92 -4.66
N GLN A 94 7.66 -11.34 -5.68
CA GLN A 94 7.71 -10.61 -6.94
C GLN A 94 7.15 -9.20 -6.78
N LEU A 95 6.14 -9.05 -5.94
CA LEU A 95 5.56 -7.75 -5.72
C LEU A 95 6.49 -6.88 -4.89
N LEU A 96 7.15 -7.48 -3.93
CA LEU A 96 8.13 -6.74 -3.13
C LEU A 96 9.21 -6.14 -4.02
N ALA A 97 9.60 -6.87 -5.06
CA ALA A 97 10.63 -6.38 -5.96
C ALA A 97 10.21 -5.10 -6.68
N ARG A 98 8.92 -4.81 -6.70
CA ARG A 98 8.41 -3.60 -7.36
C ARG A 98 8.22 -2.43 -6.40
N VAL A 99 8.47 -2.64 -5.11
CA VAL A 99 8.36 -1.54 -4.14
C VAL A 99 9.60 -0.67 -4.31
N SER A 100 9.37 0.57 -4.76
CA SER A 100 10.45 1.47 -5.08
C SER A 100 10.87 2.34 -3.90
N GLY A 101 10.01 2.48 -2.91
CA GLY A 101 10.34 3.27 -1.74
C GLY A 101 9.32 3.08 -0.65
N ILE A 102 9.68 3.44 0.55
CA ILE A 102 8.81 3.36 1.72
C ILE A 102 8.95 4.66 2.48
N GLU A 103 7.82 5.32 2.76
CA GLU A 103 7.84 6.60 3.45
C GLU A 103 6.80 6.64 4.54
N SER A 104 7.12 7.30 5.63
CA SER A 104 6.18 7.48 6.72
C SER A 104 5.36 8.73 6.47
N LEU A 105 4.04 8.56 6.45
CA LEU A 105 3.12 9.67 6.25
C LEU A 105 1.96 9.47 7.20
N ASP A 106 1.58 10.55 7.87
CA ASP A 106 0.56 10.42 8.88
C ASP A 106 -0.84 10.29 8.23
N HIS A 107 -1.45 11.38 7.87
CA HIS A 107 -2.78 11.35 7.25
C HIS A 107 -2.86 12.39 6.14
N PRO A 108 -2.15 12.17 5.05
CA PRO A 108 -2.20 13.12 3.94
C PRO A 108 -3.55 13.03 3.23
N THR A 109 -3.91 14.11 2.57
CA THR A 109 -5.07 14.09 1.70
C THR A 109 -4.73 13.33 0.43
N GLU A 110 -5.77 12.96 -0.30
CA GLU A 110 -5.56 12.28 -1.57
C GLU A 110 -4.70 13.11 -2.53
N PRO A 111 -4.99 14.41 -2.74
CA PRO A 111 -4.12 15.19 -3.63
C PRO A 111 -2.68 15.24 -3.17
N GLN A 112 -2.45 15.26 -1.86
CA GLN A 112 -1.10 15.25 -1.35
C GLN A 112 -0.39 13.94 -1.64
N LEU A 113 -1.11 12.83 -1.50
CA LEU A 113 -0.53 11.52 -1.81
C LEU A 113 -0.17 11.41 -3.28
N VAL A 114 -1.07 11.83 -4.14
CA VAL A 114 -0.82 11.73 -5.57
C VAL A 114 0.34 12.64 -5.98
N ALA A 115 0.38 13.85 -5.42
CA ALA A 115 1.47 14.76 -5.73
C ALA A 115 2.80 14.22 -5.28
N LEU A 116 2.84 13.64 -4.10
CA LEU A 116 4.06 13.02 -3.60
C LEU A 116 4.50 11.88 -4.50
N ALA A 117 3.55 11.06 -4.91
CA ALA A 117 3.87 9.91 -5.74
C ALA A 117 4.40 10.35 -7.09
N ARG A 118 3.78 11.34 -7.70
CA ARG A 118 4.24 11.82 -8.98
C ARG A 118 5.65 12.38 -8.89
N LYS A 119 5.91 13.11 -7.81
CA LYS A 119 7.23 13.66 -7.60
C LYS A 119 8.26 12.57 -7.37
N PHE A 120 7.89 11.59 -6.54
CA PHE A 120 8.80 10.49 -6.23
C PHE A 120 9.15 9.71 -7.49
N PHE A 121 8.15 9.35 -8.28
CA PHE A 121 8.42 8.52 -9.45
C PHE A 121 9.08 9.28 -10.58
N LYS A 122 8.83 10.58 -10.65
CA LYS A 122 9.55 11.38 -11.62
C LYS A 122 11.04 11.36 -11.33
N ALA A 123 11.41 11.52 -10.07
CA ALA A 123 12.81 11.46 -9.69
C ALA A 123 13.38 10.07 -9.86
N ASP A 124 12.61 9.06 -9.48
CA ASP A 124 13.05 7.67 -9.59
C ASP A 124 13.26 7.29 -11.05
N ASP A 125 12.32 7.65 -11.91
CA ASP A 125 12.42 7.34 -13.33
C ASP A 125 13.62 8.04 -13.95
N ARG A 126 13.88 9.27 -13.52
CA ARG A 126 15.01 10.01 -14.04
C ARG A 126 16.32 9.31 -13.71
N MET A 127 16.41 8.76 -12.51
CA MET A 127 17.62 8.06 -12.12
C MET A 127 17.81 6.75 -12.85
N HIS A 128 16.74 6.19 -13.39
CA HIS A 128 16.81 4.90 -14.08
C HIS A 128 16.48 5.02 -15.56
N ALA A 129 16.52 6.22 -16.07
CA ALA A 129 16.00 6.48 -17.41
C ALA A 129 16.81 5.81 -18.51
N GLN A 130 18.06 5.50 -18.24
CA GLN A 130 18.88 4.90 -19.27
C GLN A 130 18.69 3.44 -19.40
N ARG A 131 17.98 2.83 -18.58
CA ARG A 131 17.84 1.38 -18.66
C ARG A 131 16.95 0.95 -19.77
#